data_5d8d22d26bb402b7704ebb25117e9518
#
_entry.id   5d8d22d26bb402b7704ebb25117e9518
#
_cell.length_a   1.000
_cell.length_b   1.000
_cell.length_c   1.000
_cell.angle_alpha   90.00
_cell.angle_beta   90.00
_cell.angle_gamma   90.00
#
_symmetry.space_group_name_H-M   'P 1'
#
loop_
_entity.id
_entity.type
_entity.pdbx_description
1 polymer ?
#
loop_
_entity_poly.entity_id
_entity_poly.type
_entity_poly.pdbx_seq_one_letter_code
_entity_poly.pdbx_strand_id
1 'polypeptide(L)'
;MKIVGFIRTTLLDWDGKVACTIYLAECDFRCPYCHNKEIVLNPEEADELDDEKIFNYIQENSDFLDGVVISGGEPTLNKELPDLIKRLRGMGMKIKLDTNGYHPDVLEDLIGAGYIDKVAMDIKAPLTKERYSAVAGTEIDPELLKKSIRIIMDSGIDYEFRTTCSPILIKPEDIDEIGKDIKGAKNYNLQQFRPKTCLDDRLEHIDPYPESVILQMAETAKKYAKNVRVRGL
;
A
#
# COMPACT_ATOMS: atom_id res chain seq x y z
N MET A 1 -1.88 19.67 0.84
CA MET A 1 -1.32 18.30 0.97
C MET A 1 -0.09 18.38 1.87
N LYS A 2 0.10 17.44 2.81
CA LYS A 2 1.21 17.48 3.76
C LYS A 2 2.14 16.30 3.54
N ILE A 3 3.40 16.56 3.12
CA ILE A 3 4.44 15.54 3.02
C ILE A 3 5.13 15.45 4.39
N VAL A 4 5.11 14.26 4.98
CA VAL A 4 5.59 14.02 6.35
C VAL A 4 6.75 13.03 6.42
N GLY A 5 7.15 12.46 5.29
CA GLY A 5 8.28 11.57 5.21
C GLY A 5 8.85 11.49 3.80
N PHE A 6 10.17 11.30 3.71
CA PHE A 6 10.86 11.15 2.45
C PHE A 6 12.04 10.19 2.56
N ILE A 7 11.98 9.09 1.82
CA ILE A 7 13.13 8.20 1.64
C ILE A 7 13.78 8.55 0.30
N ARG A 8 15.01 9.05 0.36
CA ARG A 8 15.74 9.54 -0.82
C ARG A 8 15.97 8.46 -1.87
N THR A 9 16.35 7.24 -1.42
CA THR A 9 16.65 6.13 -2.31
C THR A 9 16.25 4.82 -1.66
N THR A 10 15.48 4.00 -2.37
CA THR A 10 15.06 2.68 -1.94
C THR A 10 15.10 1.69 -3.11
N LEU A 11 15.46 0.44 -2.81
CA LEU A 11 15.38 -0.70 -3.74
C LEU A 11 14.29 -1.69 -3.30
N LEU A 12 13.58 -1.38 -2.19
CA LEU A 12 12.60 -2.28 -1.57
C LEU A 12 11.17 -1.91 -1.94
N ASP A 13 10.89 -0.62 -2.14
CA ASP A 13 9.51 -0.15 -2.31
C ASP A 13 8.98 -0.35 -3.74
N TRP A 14 9.89 -0.55 -4.71
CA TRP A 14 9.52 -0.84 -6.09
C TRP A 14 10.46 -1.88 -6.69
N ASP A 15 10.01 -3.13 -6.80
CA ASP A 15 10.83 -4.23 -7.32
C ASP A 15 11.45 -3.90 -8.68
N GLY A 16 12.77 -4.04 -8.77
CA GLY A 16 13.55 -3.82 -9.99
C GLY A 16 13.71 -2.35 -10.40
N LYS A 17 13.43 -1.41 -9.48
CA LYS A 17 13.56 0.02 -9.69
C LYS A 17 14.36 0.67 -8.57
N VAL A 18 15.16 1.68 -8.92
CA VAL A 18 15.71 2.62 -7.96
C VAL A 18 14.67 3.72 -7.78
N ALA A 19 14.06 3.80 -6.61
CA ALA A 19 12.97 4.76 -6.37
C ALA A 19 13.27 5.62 -5.14
N CYS A 20 12.59 6.75 -5.02
CA CYS A 20 12.39 7.44 -3.76
C CYS A 20 10.94 7.24 -3.29
N THR A 21 10.69 7.44 -2.00
CA THR A 21 9.34 7.29 -1.44
C THR A 21 8.93 8.56 -0.71
N ILE A 22 7.77 9.09 -1.08
CA ILE A 22 7.10 10.23 -0.43
C ILE A 22 5.97 9.67 0.44
N TYR A 23 5.92 10.11 1.70
CA TYR A 23 4.87 9.75 2.64
C TYR A 23 3.94 10.93 2.88
N LEU A 24 2.65 10.76 2.57
CA LEU A 24 1.60 11.73 2.83
C LEU A 24 0.96 11.49 4.20
N ALA A 25 0.56 12.56 4.87
CA ALA A 25 -0.20 12.48 6.11
C ALA A 25 -1.64 12.01 5.84
N GLU A 26 -2.33 11.68 6.93
CA GLU A 26 -3.73 11.28 6.99
C GLU A 26 -4.01 9.87 6.45
N CYS A 27 -4.94 9.19 7.10
CA CYS A 27 -5.49 7.91 6.66
C CYS A 27 -6.92 7.79 7.21
N ASP A 28 -7.79 7.20 6.44
CA ASP A 28 -9.17 6.86 6.85
C ASP A 28 -9.26 5.52 7.60
N PHE A 29 -8.19 4.72 7.58
CA PHE A 29 -8.10 3.49 8.36
C PHE A 29 -7.34 3.69 9.67
N ARG A 30 -7.60 2.80 10.63
CA ARG A 30 -6.95 2.73 11.95
C ARG A 30 -6.45 1.31 12.22
N CYS A 31 -5.77 0.73 11.22
CA CYS A 31 -5.29 -0.66 11.29
C CYS A 31 -4.41 -0.86 12.53
N PRO A 32 -4.72 -1.84 13.40
CA PRO A 32 -3.97 -2.06 14.64
C PRO A 32 -2.45 -2.27 14.43
N TYR A 33 -2.07 -2.88 13.31
CA TYR A 33 -0.67 -3.13 12.95
C TYR A 33 0.00 -2.00 12.15
N CYS A 34 -0.63 -0.83 12.05
CA CYS A 34 -0.07 0.28 11.27
C CYS A 34 1.23 0.78 11.87
N HIS A 35 2.29 0.81 11.07
CA HIS A 35 3.62 1.33 11.48
C HIS A 35 3.70 2.86 11.39
N ASN A 36 2.76 3.50 10.72
CA ASN A 36 2.70 4.94 10.51
C ASN A 36 1.78 5.63 11.54
N LYS A 37 1.76 5.14 12.80
CA LYS A 37 0.77 5.56 13.79
C LYS A 37 0.73 7.07 14.01
N GLU A 38 1.87 7.75 14.00
CA GLU A 38 1.96 9.19 14.24
C GLU A 38 1.23 9.99 13.17
N ILE A 39 1.49 9.67 11.89
CA ILE A 39 0.86 10.39 10.77
C ILE A 39 -0.60 9.99 10.54
N VAL A 40 -1.05 8.89 11.15
CA VAL A 40 -2.44 8.40 11.08
C VAL A 40 -3.27 8.93 12.24
N LEU A 41 -2.71 8.97 13.46
CA LEU A 41 -3.44 9.42 14.66
C LEU A 41 -3.43 10.93 14.81
N ASN A 42 -2.28 11.55 14.56
CA ASN A 42 -2.05 12.98 14.79
C ASN A 42 -1.46 13.64 13.52
N PRO A 43 -2.16 13.62 12.37
CA PRO A 43 -1.61 14.12 11.11
C PRO A 43 -1.27 15.62 11.17
N GLU A 44 -1.94 16.38 12.06
CA GLU A 44 -1.71 17.82 12.24
C GLU A 44 -0.40 18.09 12.98
N GLU A 45 0.00 17.20 13.90
CA GLU A 45 1.22 17.31 14.71
C GLU A 45 2.46 16.79 13.98
N ALA A 46 2.29 15.98 12.93
CA ALA A 46 3.41 15.46 12.15
C ALA A 46 4.20 16.61 11.51
N ASP A 47 5.51 16.54 11.57
CA ASP A 47 6.38 17.54 10.95
C ASP A 47 6.22 17.55 9.43
N GLU A 48 5.88 18.70 8.88
CA GLU A 48 5.81 18.90 7.43
C GLU A 48 7.20 19.11 6.86
N LEU A 49 7.54 18.36 5.84
CA LEU A 49 8.80 18.51 5.14
C LEU A 49 8.71 19.63 4.09
N ASP A 50 9.85 20.21 3.80
CA ASP A 50 9.99 21.23 2.75
C ASP A 50 9.89 20.55 1.37
N ASP A 51 8.75 20.73 0.71
CA ASP A 51 8.44 20.15 -0.59
C ASP A 51 9.48 20.52 -1.66
N GLU A 52 9.96 21.77 -1.67
CA GLU A 52 10.94 22.21 -2.65
C GLU A 52 12.28 21.50 -2.52
N LYS A 53 12.70 21.16 -1.29
CA LYS A 53 13.90 20.35 -1.09
C LYS A 53 13.74 18.93 -1.63
N ILE A 54 12.52 18.36 -1.50
CA ILE A 54 12.20 17.03 -2.03
C ILE A 54 12.24 17.08 -3.55
N PHE A 55 11.57 18.04 -4.17
CA PHE A 55 11.53 18.15 -5.62
C PHE A 55 12.91 18.47 -6.22
N ASN A 56 13.70 19.34 -5.58
CA ASN A 56 15.07 19.61 -6.01
C ASN A 56 15.92 18.32 -5.95
N TYR A 57 15.82 17.54 -4.87
CA TYR A 57 16.51 16.26 -4.79
C TYR A 57 16.11 15.31 -5.93
N ILE A 58 14.81 15.19 -6.21
CA ILE A 58 14.32 14.32 -7.31
C ILE A 58 14.83 14.81 -8.65
N GLN A 59 14.79 16.12 -8.91
CA GLN A 59 15.26 16.70 -10.16
C GLN A 59 16.78 16.50 -10.36
N GLU A 60 17.58 16.71 -9.32
CA GLU A 60 19.03 16.54 -9.35
C GLU A 60 19.46 15.08 -9.54
N ASN A 61 18.60 14.14 -9.18
CA ASN A 61 18.85 12.69 -9.28
C ASN A 61 17.98 11.99 -10.34
N SER A 62 17.37 12.74 -11.25
CA SER A 62 16.43 12.19 -12.24
C SER A 62 17.07 11.18 -13.21
N ASP A 63 18.36 11.25 -13.45
CA ASP A 63 19.11 10.28 -14.27
C ASP A 63 19.37 8.96 -13.51
N PHE A 64 19.29 8.99 -12.18
CA PHE A 64 19.54 7.84 -11.31
C PHE A 64 18.27 7.18 -10.82
N LEU A 65 17.22 7.96 -10.54
CA LEU A 65 15.94 7.47 -10.05
C LEU A 65 15.06 7.00 -11.21
N ASP A 66 14.55 5.78 -11.12
CA ASP A 66 13.55 5.26 -12.06
C ASP A 66 12.14 5.81 -11.80
N GLY A 67 11.83 6.20 -10.57
CA GLY A 67 10.49 6.67 -10.22
C GLY A 67 10.31 7.03 -8.74
N VAL A 68 9.09 7.42 -8.44
CA VAL A 68 8.65 7.83 -7.11
C VAL A 68 7.53 6.92 -6.64
N VAL A 69 7.63 6.42 -5.42
CA VAL A 69 6.55 5.75 -4.70
C VAL A 69 5.82 6.78 -3.84
N ILE A 70 4.51 6.88 -4.01
CA ILE A 70 3.65 7.72 -3.18
C ILE A 70 2.91 6.80 -2.22
N SER A 71 3.13 7.01 -0.93
CA SER A 71 2.66 6.18 0.17
C SER A 71 2.30 7.07 1.38
N GLY A 72 2.32 6.53 2.61
CA GLY A 72 2.13 7.29 3.85
C GLY A 72 0.99 6.76 4.67
N GLY A 73 -0.02 7.60 4.93
CA GLY A 73 -1.34 7.18 5.39
C GLY A 73 -2.14 6.59 4.23
N GLU A 74 -3.08 7.36 3.67
CA GLU A 74 -3.77 7.01 2.43
C GLU A 74 -3.66 8.16 1.43
N PRO A 75 -2.84 8.02 0.37
CA PRO A 75 -2.61 9.09 -0.59
C PRO A 75 -3.88 9.56 -1.30
N THR A 76 -4.84 8.67 -1.57
CA THR A 76 -6.06 8.98 -2.31
C THR A 76 -7.04 9.88 -1.56
N LEU A 77 -6.83 10.15 -0.27
CA LEU A 77 -7.55 11.17 0.49
C LEU A 77 -7.19 12.60 0.06
N ASN A 78 -5.98 12.79 -0.50
CA ASN A 78 -5.46 14.11 -0.81
C ASN A 78 -5.97 14.61 -2.16
N LYS A 79 -6.78 15.68 -2.16
CA LYS A 79 -7.30 16.28 -3.39
C LYS A 79 -6.21 16.83 -4.32
N GLU A 80 -5.04 17.16 -3.76
CA GLU A 80 -3.88 17.67 -4.48
C GLU A 80 -2.98 16.55 -5.04
N LEU A 81 -3.32 15.28 -4.80
CA LEU A 81 -2.55 14.13 -5.29
C LEU A 81 -2.34 14.17 -6.83
N PRO A 82 -3.35 14.49 -7.67
CA PRO A 82 -3.13 14.58 -9.11
C PRO A 82 -2.10 15.63 -9.50
N ASP A 83 -2.02 16.75 -8.79
CA ASP A 83 -1.06 17.82 -9.09
C ASP A 83 0.36 17.46 -8.65
N LEU A 84 0.52 16.80 -7.50
CA LEU A 84 1.78 16.17 -7.10
C LEU A 84 2.28 15.22 -8.18
N ILE A 85 1.43 14.31 -8.65
CA ILE A 85 1.79 13.33 -9.67
C ILE A 85 2.19 14.00 -10.99
N LYS A 86 1.43 15.01 -11.45
CA LYS A 86 1.79 15.78 -12.66
C LYS A 86 3.17 16.44 -12.54
N ARG A 87 3.46 17.02 -11.37
CA ARG A 87 4.76 17.65 -11.12
C ARG A 87 5.89 16.63 -11.21
N LEU A 88 5.75 15.47 -10.56
CA LEU A 88 6.74 14.38 -10.60
C LEU A 88 6.92 13.80 -12.01
N ARG A 89 5.83 13.62 -12.75
CA ARG A 89 5.89 13.17 -14.15
C ARG A 89 6.58 14.18 -15.05
N GLY A 90 6.39 15.49 -14.79
CA GLY A 90 7.11 16.57 -15.47
C GLY A 90 8.64 16.51 -15.27
N MET A 91 9.09 15.86 -14.22
CA MET A 91 10.51 15.56 -13.93
C MET A 91 10.99 14.25 -14.54
N GLY A 92 10.17 13.56 -15.35
CA GLY A 92 10.50 12.29 -15.97
C GLY A 92 10.28 11.04 -15.09
N MET A 93 9.72 11.20 -13.88
CA MET A 93 9.54 10.11 -12.93
C MET A 93 8.37 9.20 -13.31
N LYS A 94 8.58 7.89 -13.17
CA LYS A 94 7.48 6.91 -13.09
C LYS A 94 6.83 6.99 -11.72
N ILE A 95 5.54 6.65 -11.65
CA ILE A 95 4.76 6.77 -10.42
C ILE A 95 4.24 5.40 -9.99
N LYS A 96 4.57 5.00 -8.77
CA LYS A 96 3.93 3.91 -8.06
C LYS A 96 3.07 4.48 -6.94
N LEU A 97 1.82 4.05 -6.89
CA LEU A 97 0.88 4.41 -5.82
C LEU A 97 0.68 3.23 -4.88
N ASP A 98 0.96 3.42 -3.60
CA ASP A 98 0.59 2.51 -2.53
C ASP A 98 -0.73 3.01 -1.93
N THR A 99 -1.75 2.13 -1.82
CA THR A 99 -3.09 2.53 -1.38
C THR A 99 -3.80 1.41 -0.60
N ASN A 100 -4.71 1.79 0.28
CA ASN A 100 -5.65 0.87 0.93
C ASN A 100 -6.83 0.48 0.01
N GLY A 101 -7.00 1.18 -1.11
CA GLY A 101 -8.00 0.89 -2.13
C GLY A 101 -9.43 1.34 -1.80
N TYR A 102 -9.65 2.13 -0.76
CA TYR A 102 -11.01 2.51 -0.34
C TYR A 102 -11.63 3.64 -1.17
N HIS A 103 -10.86 4.26 -2.07
CA HIS A 103 -11.30 5.35 -2.94
C HIS A 103 -11.26 4.94 -4.42
N PRO A 104 -12.17 4.05 -4.89
CA PRO A 104 -12.13 3.52 -6.25
C PRO A 104 -12.25 4.59 -7.33
N ASP A 105 -13.02 5.65 -7.11
CA ASP A 105 -13.23 6.70 -8.10
C ASP A 105 -11.93 7.49 -8.34
N VAL A 106 -11.16 7.78 -7.28
CA VAL A 106 -9.85 8.42 -7.40
C VAL A 106 -8.86 7.53 -8.15
N LEU A 107 -8.86 6.22 -7.87
CA LEU A 107 -8.01 5.26 -8.59
C LEU A 107 -8.38 5.20 -10.08
N GLU A 108 -9.67 5.17 -10.41
CA GLU A 108 -10.17 5.15 -11.78
C GLU A 108 -9.71 6.38 -12.55
N ASP A 109 -9.84 7.57 -11.95
CA ASP A 109 -9.42 8.84 -12.55
C ASP A 109 -7.90 8.89 -12.78
N LEU A 110 -7.10 8.53 -11.77
CA LEU A 110 -5.63 8.56 -11.87
C LEU A 110 -5.09 7.57 -12.91
N ILE A 111 -5.65 6.36 -12.94
CA ILE A 111 -5.29 5.32 -13.88
C ILE A 111 -5.74 5.72 -15.30
N GLY A 112 -7.00 6.17 -15.43
CA GLY A 112 -7.57 6.61 -16.71
C GLY A 112 -6.83 7.79 -17.33
N ALA A 113 -6.31 8.70 -16.51
CA ALA A 113 -5.46 9.80 -16.95
C ALA A 113 -4.02 9.38 -17.35
N GLY A 114 -3.64 8.11 -17.16
CA GLY A 114 -2.28 7.63 -17.44
C GLY A 114 -1.23 8.17 -16.48
N TYR A 115 -1.62 8.53 -15.26
CA TYR A 115 -0.72 9.12 -14.28
C TYR A 115 0.06 8.08 -13.47
N ILE A 116 -0.44 6.85 -13.39
CA ILE A 116 0.11 5.79 -12.56
C ILE A 116 0.75 4.70 -13.44
N ASP A 117 1.98 4.33 -13.15
CA ASP A 117 2.69 3.24 -13.82
C ASP A 117 2.51 1.91 -13.06
N LYS A 118 2.33 1.97 -11.73
CA LYS A 118 2.09 0.81 -10.88
C LYS A 118 1.19 1.14 -9.69
N VAL A 119 0.29 0.22 -9.34
CA VAL A 119 -0.47 0.26 -8.08
C VAL A 119 -0.05 -0.90 -7.19
N ALA A 120 0.16 -0.62 -5.91
CA ALA A 120 0.23 -1.63 -4.86
C ALA A 120 -0.94 -1.41 -3.90
N MET A 121 -1.96 -2.27 -3.98
CA MET A 121 -3.12 -2.19 -3.11
C MET A 121 -3.02 -3.19 -1.97
N ASP A 122 -3.21 -2.72 -0.75
CA ASP A 122 -3.29 -3.58 0.42
C ASP A 122 -4.69 -4.17 0.58
N ILE A 123 -4.78 -5.50 0.63
CA ILE A 123 -5.99 -6.22 1.01
C ILE A 123 -5.77 -6.74 2.43
N LYS A 124 -6.46 -6.10 3.37
CA LYS A 124 -6.12 -6.22 4.79
C LYS A 124 -6.83 -7.38 5.49
N ALA A 125 -7.90 -7.90 4.90
CA ALA A 125 -8.69 -9.03 5.42
C ALA A 125 -9.61 -9.59 4.32
N PRO A 126 -10.31 -10.73 4.54
CA PRO A 126 -11.44 -11.15 3.70
C PRO A 126 -12.46 -10.02 3.52
N LEU A 127 -12.97 -9.86 2.29
CA LEU A 127 -13.83 -8.73 1.90
C LEU A 127 -15.29 -8.92 2.39
N THR A 128 -15.46 -9.18 3.68
CA THR A 128 -16.73 -9.09 4.41
C THR A 128 -16.71 -7.87 5.31
N LYS A 129 -17.89 -7.25 5.53
CA LYS A 129 -17.98 -6.01 6.32
C LYS A 129 -17.37 -6.18 7.72
N GLU A 130 -17.72 -7.27 8.41
CA GLU A 130 -17.30 -7.53 9.79
C GLU A 130 -15.79 -7.75 9.87
N ARG A 131 -15.24 -8.61 9.01
CA ARG A 131 -13.82 -8.97 9.04
C ARG A 131 -12.94 -7.80 8.64
N TYR A 132 -13.31 -7.14 7.53
CA TYR A 132 -12.49 -6.04 7.04
C TYR A 132 -12.51 -4.84 7.98
N SER A 133 -13.69 -4.47 8.52
CA SER A 133 -13.81 -3.37 9.48
C SER A 133 -13.02 -3.61 10.76
N ALA A 134 -12.97 -4.87 11.24
CA ALA A 134 -12.17 -5.23 12.41
C ALA A 134 -10.67 -5.03 12.19
N VAL A 135 -10.16 -5.31 10.98
CA VAL A 135 -8.74 -5.16 10.63
C VAL A 135 -8.41 -3.74 10.18
N ALA A 136 -9.33 -3.05 9.52
CA ALA A 136 -9.16 -1.65 9.14
C ALA A 136 -9.31 -0.69 10.34
N GLY A 137 -9.89 -1.14 11.46
CA GLY A 137 -10.13 -0.32 12.65
C GLY A 137 -11.18 0.77 12.44
N THR A 138 -12.00 0.67 11.40
CA THR A 138 -13.08 1.58 11.05
C THR A 138 -14.17 0.83 10.27
N GLU A 139 -15.37 1.38 10.19
CA GLU A 139 -16.45 0.76 9.41
C GLU A 139 -16.14 0.86 7.92
N ILE A 140 -16.19 -0.29 7.22
CA ILE A 140 -15.83 -0.43 5.80
C ILE A 140 -17.02 -0.96 5.00
N ASP A 141 -17.23 -0.38 3.82
CA ASP A 141 -18.03 -0.97 2.75
C ASP A 141 -17.11 -1.80 1.84
N PRO A 142 -17.20 -3.15 1.87
CA PRO A 142 -16.34 -4.00 1.05
C PRO A 142 -16.55 -3.83 -0.46
N GLU A 143 -17.70 -3.32 -0.90
CA GLU A 143 -17.99 -3.14 -2.32
C GLU A 143 -17.09 -2.08 -2.95
N LEU A 144 -16.67 -1.05 -2.19
CA LEU A 144 -15.68 -0.08 -2.67
C LEU A 144 -14.33 -0.75 -2.95
N LEU A 145 -13.89 -1.63 -2.05
CA LEU A 145 -12.65 -2.38 -2.24
C LEU A 145 -12.72 -3.33 -3.44
N LYS A 146 -13.84 -4.04 -3.59
CA LYS A 146 -14.08 -4.91 -4.75
C LYS A 146 -14.11 -4.11 -6.06
N LYS A 147 -14.64 -2.88 -6.03
CA LYS A 147 -14.60 -1.97 -7.19
C LYS A 147 -13.15 -1.61 -7.52
N SER A 148 -12.34 -1.23 -6.54
CA SER A 148 -10.91 -0.92 -6.73
C SER A 148 -10.13 -2.11 -7.27
N ILE A 149 -10.36 -3.32 -6.75
CA ILE A 149 -9.72 -4.55 -7.27
C ILE A 149 -10.03 -4.74 -8.75
N ARG A 150 -11.30 -4.60 -9.16
CA ARG A 150 -11.69 -4.72 -10.57
C ARG A 150 -11.03 -3.65 -11.44
N ILE A 151 -11.07 -2.37 -11.05
CA ILE A 151 -10.41 -1.26 -11.75
C ILE A 151 -8.92 -1.57 -11.96
N ILE A 152 -8.22 -1.98 -10.90
CA ILE A 152 -6.80 -2.28 -10.96
C ILE A 152 -6.52 -3.48 -11.87
N MET A 153 -7.27 -4.56 -11.76
CA MET A 153 -7.06 -5.77 -12.56
C MET A 153 -7.33 -5.55 -14.05
N ASP A 154 -8.30 -4.72 -14.39
CA ASP A 154 -8.73 -4.43 -15.75
C ASP A 154 -7.94 -3.29 -16.40
N SER A 155 -7.17 -2.51 -15.63
CA SER A 155 -6.47 -1.31 -16.07
C SER A 155 -5.36 -1.52 -17.09
N GLY A 156 -4.78 -2.71 -17.15
CA GLY A 156 -3.62 -3.01 -17.99
C GLY A 156 -2.26 -2.55 -17.43
N ILE A 157 -2.23 -1.67 -16.42
CA ILE A 157 -0.98 -1.21 -15.78
C ILE A 157 -0.33 -2.34 -14.96
N ASP A 158 0.90 -2.11 -14.48
CA ASP A 158 1.51 -3.01 -13.49
C ASP A 158 0.84 -2.84 -12.12
N TYR A 159 0.65 -3.95 -11.42
CA TYR A 159 0.07 -3.91 -10.08
C TYR A 159 0.47 -5.11 -9.23
N GLU A 160 0.33 -4.93 -7.92
CA GLU A 160 0.39 -6.00 -6.93
C GLU A 160 -0.68 -5.81 -5.87
N PHE A 161 -1.27 -6.91 -5.40
CA PHE A 161 -2.01 -6.93 -4.14
C PHE A 161 -1.07 -7.37 -3.02
N ARG A 162 -1.30 -6.87 -1.80
CA ARG A 162 -0.48 -7.19 -0.64
C ARG A 162 -1.36 -7.51 0.56
N THR A 163 -0.94 -8.48 1.38
CA THR A 163 -1.58 -8.76 2.68
C THR A 163 -0.50 -8.91 3.75
N THR A 164 -0.61 -8.13 4.82
CA THR A 164 0.23 -8.28 6.01
C THR A 164 -0.32 -9.38 6.89
N CYS A 165 0.45 -10.45 7.07
CA CYS A 165 0.05 -11.66 7.79
C CYS A 165 0.31 -11.52 9.29
N SER A 166 -0.56 -10.77 9.99
CA SER A 166 -0.52 -10.65 11.46
C SER A 166 -1.26 -11.82 12.10
N PRO A 167 -0.65 -12.59 13.03
CA PRO A 167 -1.24 -13.80 13.59
C PRO A 167 -2.60 -13.62 14.28
N ILE A 168 -2.84 -12.43 14.84
CA ILE A 168 -4.12 -12.14 15.52
C ILE A 168 -5.21 -11.71 14.52
N LEU A 169 -4.82 -11.09 13.41
CA LEU A 169 -5.76 -10.44 12.50
C LEU A 169 -6.04 -11.28 11.25
N ILE A 170 -5.02 -11.94 10.71
CA ILE A 170 -5.11 -12.74 9.49
C ILE A 170 -4.70 -14.17 9.77
N LYS A 171 -5.64 -15.08 9.65
CA LYS A 171 -5.43 -16.52 9.77
C LYS A 171 -5.02 -17.14 8.44
N PRO A 172 -4.39 -18.33 8.43
CA PRO A 172 -4.05 -19.02 7.19
C PRO A 172 -5.26 -19.26 6.26
N GLU A 173 -6.44 -19.50 6.82
CA GLU A 173 -7.69 -19.70 6.06
C GLU A 173 -8.16 -18.44 5.35
N ASP A 174 -7.89 -17.27 5.89
CA ASP A 174 -8.28 -15.98 5.30
C ASP A 174 -7.63 -15.77 3.91
N ILE A 175 -6.47 -16.38 3.66
CA ILE A 175 -5.78 -16.30 2.37
C ILE A 175 -6.57 -16.96 1.24
N ASP A 176 -7.30 -18.03 1.54
CA ASP A 176 -8.19 -18.66 0.56
C ASP A 176 -9.39 -17.77 0.24
N GLU A 177 -9.95 -17.09 1.23
CA GLU A 177 -11.08 -16.15 1.04
C GLU A 177 -10.64 -14.90 0.26
N ILE A 178 -9.55 -14.26 0.68
CA ILE A 178 -8.97 -13.12 -0.06
C ILE A 178 -8.63 -13.53 -1.50
N GLY A 179 -8.06 -14.72 -1.66
CA GLY A 179 -7.68 -15.25 -2.97
C GLY A 179 -8.84 -15.35 -3.95
N LYS A 180 -10.04 -15.71 -3.47
CA LYS A 180 -11.25 -15.77 -4.31
C LYS A 180 -11.62 -14.40 -4.89
N ASP A 181 -11.48 -13.34 -4.10
CA ASP A 181 -11.80 -11.96 -4.51
C ASP A 181 -10.80 -11.41 -5.53
N ILE A 182 -9.53 -11.86 -5.50
CA ILE A 182 -8.47 -11.44 -6.42
C ILE A 182 -8.13 -12.49 -7.48
N LYS A 183 -9.02 -13.44 -7.71
CA LYS A 183 -8.74 -14.57 -8.63
C LYS A 183 -8.35 -14.07 -10.04
N GLY A 184 -7.19 -14.53 -10.50
CA GLY A 184 -6.59 -14.12 -11.78
C GLY A 184 -5.60 -12.96 -11.65
N ALA A 185 -5.34 -12.47 -10.45
CA ALA A 185 -4.35 -11.41 -10.21
C ALA A 185 -2.97 -11.76 -10.80
N LYS A 186 -2.26 -10.72 -11.29
CA LYS A 186 -0.87 -10.88 -11.78
C LYS A 186 0.10 -11.14 -10.64
N ASN A 187 0.03 -10.33 -9.58
CA ASN A 187 0.96 -10.39 -8.45
C ASN A 187 0.20 -10.30 -7.12
N TYR A 188 0.51 -11.20 -6.20
CA TYR A 188 0.02 -11.16 -4.83
C TYR A 188 1.17 -11.41 -3.87
N ASN A 189 1.43 -10.46 -2.96
CA ASN A 189 2.52 -10.50 -2.01
C ASN A 189 2.01 -10.68 -0.58
N LEU A 190 2.48 -11.71 0.10
CA LEU A 190 2.27 -11.89 1.52
C LEU A 190 3.43 -11.22 2.27
N GLN A 191 3.11 -10.32 3.19
CA GLN A 191 4.10 -9.59 3.97
C GLN A 191 4.12 -10.15 5.39
N GLN A 192 5.32 -10.52 5.85
CA GLN A 192 5.50 -10.90 7.24
C GLN A 192 5.18 -9.72 8.15
N PHE A 193 4.37 -9.96 9.17
CA PHE A 193 4.10 -8.98 10.20
C PHE A 193 5.38 -8.67 11.00
N ARG A 194 5.57 -7.40 11.32
CA ARG A 194 6.67 -6.93 12.17
C ARG A 194 6.09 -6.26 13.41
N PRO A 195 6.38 -6.77 14.62
CA PRO A 195 5.84 -6.23 15.87
C PRO A 195 6.63 -5.00 16.34
N LYS A 196 6.74 -3.98 15.50
CA LYS A 196 7.46 -2.73 15.85
C LYS A 196 6.59 -1.55 15.50
N THR A 197 6.45 -0.63 16.46
CA THR A 197 5.76 0.65 16.24
C THR A 197 4.34 0.45 15.68
N CYS A 198 3.55 -0.45 16.29
CA CYS A 198 2.18 -0.68 15.93
C CYS A 198 1.25 0.40 16.46
N LEU A 199 0.13 0.68 15.77
CA LEU A 199 -0.91 1.59 16.25
C LEU A 199 -1.54 1.06 17.55
N ASP A 200 -1.77 -0.24 17.63
CA ASP A 200 -2.13 -0.95 18.86
C ASP A 200 -0.87 -1.56 19.47
N ASP A 201 -0.39 -0.97 20.57
CA ASP A 201 0.84 -1.38 21.25
C ASP A 201 0.80 -2.86 21.72
N ARG A 202 -0.40 -3.47 21.87
CA ARG A 202 -0.53 -4.90 22.19
C ARG A 202 0.05 -5.80 21.12
N LEU A 203 0.06 -5.36 19.86
CA LEU A 203 0.63 -6.13 18.76
C LEU A 203 2.16 -6.13 18.77
N GLU A 204 2.79 -5.19 19.47
CA GLU A 204 4.26 -5.15 19.61
C GLU A 204 4.83 -6.34 20.41
N HIS A 205 3.95 -7.04 21.15
CA HIS A 205 4.28 -8.23 21.95
C HIS A 205 3.84 -9.54 21.29
N ILE A 206 3.38 -9.51 20.03
CA ILE A 206 2.94 -10.68 19.30
C ILE A 206 4.05 -11.20 18.41
N ASP A 207 4.44 -12.45 18.61
CA ASP A 207 5.39 -13.09 17.72
C ASP A 207 4.81 -13.22 16.30
N PRO A 208 5.59 -12.87 15.26
CA PRO A 208 5.19 -13.10 13.88
C PRO A 208 4.93 -14.58 13.60
N TYR A 209 4.22 -14.87 12.53
CA TYR A 209 4.10 -16.27 12.10
C TYR A 209 5.47 -16.89 11.81
N PRO A 210 5.69 -18.16 12.19
CA PRO A 210 6.85 -18.91 11.71
C PRO A 210 6.91 -18.91 10.18
N GLU A 211 8.11 -18.88 9.62
CA GLU A 211 8.34 -18.90 8.17
C GLU A 211 7.54 -19.99 7.46
N SER A 212 7.50 -21.21 8.03
CA SER A 212 6.75 -22.35 7.48
C SER A 212 5.25 -22.05 7.30
N VAL A 213 4.65 -21.28 8.20
CA VAL A 213 3.23 -20.90 8.12
C VAL A 213 3.01 -19.90 6.98
N ILE A 214 3.86 -18.88 6.86
CA ILE A 214 3.78 -17.91 5.76
C ILE A 214 4.00 -18.60 4.40
N LEU A 215 4.94 -19.51 4.31
CA LEU A 215 5.16 -20.30 3.08
C LEU A 215 3.95 -21.17 2.73
N GLN A 216 3.28 -21.78 3.72
CA GLN A 216 2.02 -22.50 3.49
C GLN A 216 0.89 -21.57 3.01
N MET A 217 0.78 -20.36 3.59
CA MET A 217 -0.15 -19.34 3.11
C MET A 217 0.15 -18.97 1.65
N ALA A 218 1.44 -18.84 1.28
CA ALA A 218 1.85 -18.54 -0.09
C ALA A 218 1.48 -19.68 -1.06
N GLU A 219 1.61 -20.93 -0.67
CA GLU A 219 1.12 -22.07 -1.49
C GLU A 219 -0.40 -22.00 -1.72
N THR A 220 -1.16 -21.59 -0.71
CA THR A 220 -2.61 -21.36 -0.86
C THR A 220 -2.88 -20.21 -1.85
N ALA A 221 -2.18 -19.10 -1.74
CA ALA A 221 -2.32 -17.92 -2.60
C ALA A 221 -2.04 -18.22 -4.09
N LYS A 222 -1.14 -19.16 -4.40
CA LYS A 222 -0.80 -19.59 -5.78
C LYS A 222 -1.98 -20.15 -6.57
N LYS A 223 -3.06 -20.57 -5.89
CA LYS A 223 -4.30 -21.00 -6.56
C LYS A 223 -5.03 -19.84 -7.25
N TYR A 224 -4.75 -18.62 -6.86
CA TYR A 224 -5.53 -17.43 -7.20
C TYR A 224 -4.74 -16.37 -7.98
N ALA A 225 -3.43 -16.29 -7.79
CA ALA A 225 -2.57 -15.32 -8.45
C ALA A 225 -1.46 -15.98 -9.26
N LYS A 226 -1.05 -15.33 -10.37
CA LYS A 226 0.00 -15.87 -11.26
C LYS A 226 1.36 -15.90 -10.59
N ASN A 227 1.69 -14.84 -9.86
CA ASN A 227 2.94 -14.70 -9.13
C ASN A 227 2.62 -14.43 -7.66
N VAL A 228 3.17 -15.24 -6.78
CA VAL A 228 3.07 -15.06 -5.33
C VAL A 228 4.47 -14.93 -4.75
N ARG A 229 4.66 -13.92 -3.91
CA ARG A 229 5.93 -13.69 -3.20
C ARG A 229 5.67 -13.53 -1.72
N VAL A 230 6.67 -13.88 -0.93
CA VAL A 230 6.70 -13.57 0.50
C VAL A 230 7.78 -12.52 0.72
N ARG A 231 7.46 -11.50 1.50
CA ARG A 231 8.37 -10.41 1.87
C ARG A 231 8.55 -10.35 3.39
N GLY A 232 9.76 -10.04 3.82
CA GLY A 232 10.07 -9.78 5.23
C GLY A 232 10.40 -11.01 6.07
N LEU A 233 10.67 -12.17 5.44
CA LEU A 233 11.25 -13.35 6.11
C LEU A 233 12.71 -13.07 6.49
#